data_5f7f12f5aea3f5732471453708ae9e4a
#
_entry.id   5f7f12f5aea3f5732471453708ae9e4a
#
_cell.length_a   1.000
_cell.length_b   1.000
_cell.length_c   1.000
_cell.angle_alpha   90.00
_cell.angle_beta   90.00
_cell.angle_gamma   90.00
#
_symmetry.space_group_name_H-M   'P 1'
#
loop_
_entity.id
_entity.type
_entity.pdbx_description
1 polymer ?
#
loop_
_entity_poly.entity_id
_entity_poly.type
_entity_poly.pdbx_seq_one_letter_code
_entity_poly.pdbx_strand_id
1 'polypeptide(L)'
;MQTLVIDTSYGSTVGVVGHEPIVETDSHTHVEKLQVNIAQAVEQAGLQASDITRIVVGVGPAPFTGLRAGIVAAKALAFATGAQLVGQDVLAPQCLAHTQATNDRRHLTLAVNDARRRQLYFALYDGGTVADGVGQSPITLIDMDIDYPDSITMRVNDVLTKLADTGKPYVVDVIGHGAVKYAQSWNAIASLGEVDDHALLDEGAEGLARFAAFTTSEQALAEPTPVEPLYLRRPDVSVPNPLKHVLNHAGAERTE
;
A
#
# COMPACT_ATOMS: atom_id res chain seq x y z
N MET A 1 0.34 -16.77 17.94
CA MET A 1 0.97 -16.69 16.60
C MET A 1 1.69 -15.37 16.55
N GLN A 2 3.00 -15.35 16.37
CA GLN A 2 3.79 -14.11 16.30
C GLN A 2 3.86 -13.67 14.83
N THR A 3 3.24 -12.53 14.55
CA THR A 3 3.12 -12.00 13.19
C THR A 3 3.98 -10.74 13.04
N LEU A 4 4.90 -10.76 12.08
CA LEU A 4 5.65 -9.60 11.64
C LEU A 4 5.00 -9.01 10.40
N VAL A 5 4.82 -7.70 10.38
CA VAL A 5 4.38 -6.94 9.20
C VAL A 5 5.57 -6.19 8.62
N ILE A 6 5.72 -6.23 7.31
CA ILE A 6 6.75 -5.47 6.56
C ILE A 6 6.04 -4.77 5.40
N ASP A 7 5.99 -3.44 5.41
CA ASP A 7 5.53 -2.66 4.27
C ASP A 7 6.59 -1.65 3.83
N THR A 8 6.74 -1.50 2.52
CA THR A 8 7.70 -0.57 1.90
C THR A 8 7.06 0.22 0.76
N SER A 9 5.74 0.37 0.82
CA SER A 9 4.94 1.04 -0.22
C SER A 9 5.05 2.55 -0.16
N TYR A 10 5.21 3.09 1.07
CA TYR A 10 5.45 4.51 1.32
C TYR A 10 6.42 4.65 2.48
N GLY A 11 7.71 4.90 2.20
CA GLY A 11 8.74 4.72 3.22
C GLY A 11 8.87 3.25 3.61
N SER A 12 9.04 2.96 4.90
CA SER A 12 8.90 1.60 5.42
C SER A 12 8.24 1.58 6.79
N THR A 13 7.31 0.64 6.99
CA THR A 13 6.67 0.33 8.26
C THR A 13 6.93 -1.12 8.59
N VAL A 14 7.57 -1.37 9.74
CA VAL A 14 7.95 -2.71 10.19
C VAL A 14 7.58 -2.87 11.65
N GLY A 15 6.85 -3.92 12.00
CA GLY A 15 6.47 -4.17 13.38
C GLY A 15 5.92 -5.57 13.63
N VAL A 16 6.03 -6.02 14.88
CA VAL A 16 5.36 -7.21 15.36
C VAL A 16 3.97 -6.82 15.87
N VAL A 17 2.94 -7.55 15.42
CA VAL A 17 1.55 -7.27 15.84
C VAL A 17 1.42 -7.28 17.37
N GLY A 18 0.82 -6.23 17.90
CA GLY A 18 0.71 -5.98 19.34
C GLY A 18 1.80 -5.04 19.91
N HIS A 19 2.73 -4.59 19.07
CA HIS A 19 3.79 -3.64 19.43
C HIS A 19 3.78 -2.45 18.46
N GLU A 20 4.34 -1.31 18.90
CA GLU A 20 4.49 -0.13 18.05
C GLU A 20 5.45 -0.44 16.88
N PRO A 21 5.08 -0.09 15.65
CA PRO A 21 5.94 -0.28 14.49
C PRO A 21 7.10 0.72 14.47
N ILE A 22 8.17 0.33 13.81
CA ILE A 22 9.24 1.22 13.40
C ILE A 22 8.89 1.78 12.03
N VAL A 23 8.75 3.11 11.94
CA VAL A 23 8.40 3.82 10.71
C VAL A 23 9.59 4.63 10.23
N GLU A 24 9.94 4.49 8.95
CA GLU A 24 10.96 5.30 8.28
C GLU A 24 10.34 5.97 7.06
N THR A 25 10.15 7.27 7.15
CA THR A 25 9.49 8.07 6.10
C THR A 25 10.45 8.61 5.04
N ASP A 26 11.77 8.60 5.32
CA ASP A 26 12.76 9.04 4.34
C ASP A 26 12.89 8.04 3.19
N SER A 27 12.42 8.44 2.03
CA SER A 27 12.44 7.61 0.81
C SER A 27 13.86 7.33 0.26
N HIS A 28 14.90 7.94 0.81
CA HIS A 28 16.29 7.69 0.41
C HIS A 28 16.96 6.63 1.29
N THR A 29 16.56 6.52 2.56
CA THR A 29 17.22 5.66 3.55
C THR A 29 16.38 4.44 3.98
N HIS A 30 15.06 4.44 3.71
CA HIS A 30 14.16 3.37 4.18
C HIS A 30 14.58 1.96 3.73
N VAL A 31 15.15 1.82 2.52
CA VAL A 31 15.63 0.53 2.01
C VAL A 31 16.90 0.09 2.72
N GLU A 32 17.83 1.03 2.98
CA GLU A 32 19.11 0.74 3.65
C GLU A 32 18.90 0.36 5.12
N LYS A 33 17.94 1.01 5.79
CA LYS A 33 17.59 0.74 7.18
C LYS A 33 16.69 -0.48 7.38
N LEU A 34 16.07 -1.01 6.34
CA LEU A 34 15.02 -2.02 6.44
C LEU A 34 15.43 -3.23 7.28
N GLN A 35 16.64 -3.77 7.06
CA GLN A 35 17.12 -4.94 7.81
C GLN A 35 17.33 -4.63 9.30
N VAL A 36 17.84 -3.43 9.61
CA VAL A 36 18.03 -2.97 10.98
C VAL A 36 16.67 -2.78 11.66
N ASN A 37 15.71 -2.17 10.96
CA ASN A 37 14.36 -1.95 11.48
C ASN A 37 13.63 -3.28 11.74
N ILE A 38 13.80 -4.29 10.87
CA ILE A 38 13.26 -5.63 11.10
C ILE A 38 13.84 -6.25 12.38
N ALA A 39 15.16 -6.21 12.53
CA ALA A 39 15.82 -6.75 13.72
C ALA A 39 15.37 -6.04 15.00
N GLN A 40 15.31 -4.71 14.96
CA GLN A 40 14.86 -3.87 16.07
C GLN A 40 13.38 -4.15 16.44
N ALA A 41 12.48 -4.28 15.47
CA ALA A 41 11.07 -4.55 15.73
C ALA A 41 10.88 -5.91 16.44
N VAL A 42 11.63 -6.91 16.04
CA VAL A 42 11.62 -8.23 16.69
C VAL A 42 12.20 -8.17 18.11
N GLU A 43 13.31 -7.45 18.31
CA GLU A 43 13.94 -7.26 19.62
C GLU A 43 13.04 -6.47 20.58
N GLN A 44 12.40 -5.38 20.12
CA GLN A 44 11.45 -4.60 20.90
C GLN A 44 10.24 -5.39 21.36
N ALA A 45 9.83 -6.40 20.58
CA ALA A 45 8.79 -7.35 20.98
C ALA A 45 9.27 -8.41 21.99
N GLY A 46 10.54 -8.39 22.38
CA GLY A 46 11.15 -9.40 23.26
C GLY A 46 11.29 -10.78 22.61
N LEU A 47 11.35 -10.83 21.27
CA LEU A 47 11.37 -12.04 20.47
C LEU A 47 12.72 -12.23 19.77
N GLN A 48 12.93 -13.45 19.30
CA GLN A 48 13.98 -13.79 18.34
C GLN A 48 13.35 -14.00 16.94
N ALA A 49 14.13 -13.92 15.90
CA ALA A 49 13.65 -14.16 14.54
C ALA A 49 12.97 -15.53 14.37
N SER A 50 13.45 -16.54 15.08
CA SER A 50 12.87 -17.90 15.09
C SER A 50 11.49 -17.99 15.73
N ASP A 51 11.08 -16.98 16.51
CA ASP A 51 9.77 -16.96 17.17
C ASP A 51 8.68 -16.43 16.22
N ILE A 52 9.07 -15.77 15.14
CA ILE A 52 8.15 -15.28 14.12
C ILE A 52 7.59 -16.48 13.34
N THR A 53 6.28 -16.68 13.44
CA THR A 53 5.57 -17.80 12.79
C THR A 53 4.83 -17.38 11.53
N ARG A 54 4.61 -16.05 11.35
CA ARG A 54 3.93 -15.48 10.20
C ARG A 54 4.54 -14.14 9.81
N ILE A 55 4.67 -13.89 8.51
CA ILE A 55 5.11 -12.62 7.96
C ILE A 55 4.04 -12.14 6.97
N VAL A 56 3.51 -10.96 7.19
CA VAL A 56 2.63 -10.27 6.26
C VAL A 56 3.43 -9.17 5.58
N VAL A 57 3.54 -9.23 4.25
CA VAL A 57 4.31 -8.24 3.48
C VAL A 57 3.42 -7.46 2.54
N GLY A 58 3.57 -6.15 2.53
CA GLY A 58 2.95 -5.27 1.55
C GLY A 58 3.50 -5.58 0.14
N VAL A 59 2.59 -5.96 -0.77
CA VAL A 59 2.96 -6.26 -2.17
C VAL A 59 2.67 -5.12 -3.13
N GLY A 60 2.30 -3.96 -2.60
CA GLY A 60 1.97 -2.75 -3.35
C GLY A 60 0.45 -2.58 -3.60
N PRO A 61 0.08 -1.69 -4.51
CA PRO A 61 0.92 -1.00 -5.51
C PRO A 61 1.83 0.06 -4.90
N ALA A 62 3.07 0.13 -5.40
CA ALA A 62 4.08 1.04 -4.88
C ALA A 62 5.22 1.28 -5.90
N PRO A 63 6.11 2.28 -5.65
CA PRO A 63 7.31 2.47 -6.44
C PRO A 63 8.23 1.24 -6.40
N PHE A 64 8.81 0.94 -7.55
CA PHE A 64 9.51 -0.31 -7.86
C PHE A 64 10.60 -0.74 -6.86
N THR A 65 11.51 0.17 -6.48
CA THR A 65 12.70 -0.19 -5.71
C THR A 65 12.37 -0.58 -4.27
N GLY A 66 11.59 0.26 -3.58
CA GLY A 66 11.16 0.00 -2.21
C GLY A 66 10.37 -1.30 -2.09
N LEU A 67 9.37 -1.45 -2.95
CA LEU A 67 8.50 -2.63 -2.96
C LEU A 67 9.29 -3.95 -3.08
N ARG A 68 10.27 -3.99 -3.97
CA ARG A 68 11.13 -5.17 -4.11
C ARG A 68 11.97 -5.45 -2.86
N ALA A 69 12.52 -4.41 -2.26
CA ALA A 69 13.34 -4.57 -1.06
C ALA A 69 12.54 -5.22 0.07
N GLY A 70 11.31 -4.75 0.33
CA GLY A 70 10.41 -5.32 1.33
C GLY A 70 10.08 -6.79 1.06
N ILE A 71 9.65 -7.11 -0.18
CA ILE A 71 9.28 -8.48 -0.55
C ILE A 71 10.49 -9.43 -0.46
N VAL A 72 11.68 -9.00 -0.91
CA VAL A 72 12.89 -9.83 -0.84
C VAL A 72 13.30 -10.07 0.61
N ALA A 73 13.26 -9.04 1.47
CA ALA A 73 13.55 -9.18 2.89
C ALA A 73 12.58 -10.16 3.57
N ALA A 74 11.28 -10.03 3.30
CA ALA A 74 10.25 -10.92 3.83
C ALA A 74 10.43 -12.37 3.36
N LYS A 75 10.70 -12.59 2.06
CA LYS A 75 10.97 -13.93 1.50
C LYS A 75 12.22 -14.56 2.14
N ALA A 76 13.30 -13.78 2.29
CA ALA A 76 14.54 -14.27 2.91
C ALA A 76 14.33 -14.67 4.39
N LEU A 77 13.62 -13.82 5.15
CA LEU A 77 13.32 -14.10 6.55
C LEU A 77 12.40 -15.30 6.69
N ALA A 78 11.33 -15.39 5.89
CA ALA A 78 10.44 -16.55 5.89
C ALA A 78 11.17 -17.85 5.57
N PHE A 79 12.09 -17.84 4.60
CA PHE A 79 12.92 -18.98 4.26
C PHE A 79 13.83 -19.40 5.43
N ALA A 80 14.45 -18.42 6.11
CA ALA A 80 15.36 -18.68 7.23
C ALA A 80 14.67 -19.19 8.49
N THR A 81 13.43 -18.73 8.75
CA THR A 81 12.69 -19.03 9.99
C THR A 81 11.65 -20.14 9.82
N GLY A 82 11.26 -20.46 8.59
CA GLY A 82 10.11 -21.34 8.32
C GLY A 82 8.76 -20.67 8.55
N ALA A 83 8.71 -19.35 8.75
CA ALA A 83 7.47 -18.62 8.96
C ALA A 83 6.57 -18.66 7.70
N GLN A 84 5.26 -18.68 7.92
CA GLN A 84 4.28 -18.52 6.85
C GLN A 84 4.42 -17.12 6.25
N LEU A 85 4.59 -17.01 4.93
CA LEU A 85 4.66 -15.75 4.22
C LEU A 85 3.35 -15.46 3.50
N VAL A 86 2.80 -14.26 3.71
CA VAL A 86 1.53 -13.82 3.14
C VAL A 86 1.70 -12.45 2.50
N GLY A 87 1.25 -12.29 1.26
CA GLY A 87 1.17 -11.00 0.58
C GLY A 87 -0.11 -10.26 0.96
N GLN A 88 -0.03 -8.93 1.08
CA GLN A 88 -1.17 -8.06 1.26
C GLN A 88 -1.03 -6.83 0.37
N ASP A 89 -2.04 -6.54 -0.46
CA ASP A 89 -2.09 -5.24 -1.13
C ASP A 89 -2.26 -4.10 -0.11
N VAL A 90 -1.89 -2.88 -0.49
CA VAL A 90 -1.86 -1.76 0.47
C VAL A 90 -3.05 -0.80 0.30
N LEU A 91 -3.93 -1.04 -0.67
CA LEU A 91 -5.10 -0.18 -0.91
C LEU A 91 -6.36 -0.73 -0.26
N ALA A 92 -6.68 -2.02 -0.43
CA ALA A 92 -7.89 -2.58 0.14
C ALA A 92 -7.98 -2.47 1.67
N PRO A 93 -6.89 -2.65 2.45
CA PRO A 93 -6.93 -2.46 3.89
C PRO A 93 -7.26 -1.03 4.34
N GLN A 94 -7.11 -0.01 3.48
CA GLN A 94 -7.48 1.38 3.82
C GLN A 94 -8.97 1.52 4.18
N CYS A 95 -9.82 0.62 3.70
CA CYS A 95 -11.23 0.59 4.10
C CYS A 95 -11.42 0.38 5.60
N LEU A 96 -10.41 -0.13 6.31
CA LEU A 96 -10.43 -0.34 7.75
C LEU A 96 -9.96 0.88 8.55
N ALA A 97 -9.31 1.87 7.91
CA ALA A 97 -8.86 3.09 8.57
C ALA A 97 -10.05 3.94 9.04
N HIS A 98 -11.18 3.88 8.33
CA HIS A 98 -12.40 4.56 8.73
C HIS A 98 -13.32 3.66 9.53
N THR A 99 -13.53 4.01 10.79
CA THR A 99 -14.71 3.57 11.54
C THR A 99 -15.91 4.29 10.94
N GLN A 100 -16.72 3.57 10.19
CA GLN A 100 -17.96 4.09 9.62
C GLN A 100 -18.79 4.72 10.73
N ALA A 101 -18.85 6.04 10.77
CA ALA A 101 -19.81 6.73 11.60
C ALA A 101 -21.20 6.25 11.16
N THR A 102 -22.02 5.86 12.13
CA THR A 102 -23.40 5.37 11.95
C THR A 102 -24.29 6.51 11.46
N ASN A 103 -24.13 6.92 10.23
CA ASN A 103 -25.01 7.86 9.53
C ASN A 103 -25.79 7.08 8.47
N ASP A 104 -26.98 7.57 8.10
CA ASP A 104 -27.81 7.01 7.02
C ASP A 104 -27.14 6.99 5.63
N ARG A 105 -25.89 7.47 5.54
CA ARG A 105 -25.08 7.50 4.33
C ARG A 105 -24.12 6.35 4.30
N ARG A 106 -23.93 5.80 3.11
CA ARG A 106 -22.97 4.75 2.85
C ARG A 106 -21.65 5.36 2.42
N HIS A 107 -20.59 5.06 3.13
CA HIS A 107 -19.25 5.55 2.82
C HIS A 107 -18.53 4.61 1.84
N LEU A 108 -18.00 5.20 0.78
CA LEU A 108 -17.09 4.56 -0.15
C LEU A 108 -15.67 5.03 0.17
N THR A 109 -14.72 4.12 0.15
CA THR A 109 -13.31 4.46 0.37
C THR A 109 -12.58 4.55 -0.96
N LEU A 110 -12.16 5.76 -1.34
CA LEU A 110 -11.17 5.96 -2.38
C LEU A 110 -9.79 5.85 -1.74
N ALA A 111 -9.24 4.64 -1.77
CA ALA A 111 -7.89 4.39 -1.28
C ALA A 111 -6.85 4.91 -2.27
N VAL A 112 -5.88 5.68 -1.80
CA VAL A 112 -4.83 6.27 -2.62
C VAL A 112 -3.44 6.04 -2.05
N ASN A 113 -2.42 5.97 -2.93
CA ASN A 113 -1.01 5.99 -2.55
C ASN A 113 -0.19 6.77 -3.60
N ASP A 114 0.75 7.62 -3.15
CA ASP A 114 1.53 8.49 -4.04
C ASP A 114 2.42 7.69 -5.00
N ALA A 115 2.03 7.70 -6.27
CA ALA A 115 2.78 7.01 -7.34
C ALA A 115 3.92 7.85 -7.91
N ARG A 116 4.21 9.04 -7.34
CA ARG A 116 5.13 10.03 -7.90
C ARG A 116 4.62 10.61 -9.23
N ARG A 117 5.33 11.59 -9.78
CA ARG A 117 5.00 12.21 -11.10
C ARG A 117 3.56 12.73 -11.21
N ARG A 118 2.99 13.22 -10.11
CA ARG A 118 1.62 13.75 -10.00
C ARG A 118 0.53 12.72 -10.27
N GLN A 119 0.84 11.43 -10.16
CA GLN A 119 -0.09 10.32 -10.26
C GLN A 119 -0.27 9.66 -8.90
N LEU A 120 -1.40 8.97 -8.74
CA LEU A 120 -1.72 8.14 -7.58
C LEU A 120 -2.01 6.71 -8.04
N TYR A 121 -1.57 5.75 -7.29
CA TYR A 121 -2.20 4.43 -7.25
C TYR A 121 -3.51 4.60 -6.52
N PHE A 122 -4.57 3.99 -7.00
CA PHE A 122 -5.89 4.13 -6.40
C PHE A 122 -6.78 2.93 -6.66
N ALA A 123 -7.81 2.79 -5.83
CA ALA A 123 -8.94 1.90 -6.01
C ALA A 123 -10.15 2.48 -5.27
N LEU A 124 -11.38 2.16 -5.70
CA LEU A 124 -12.59 2.57 -5.01
C LEU A 124 -13.31 1.34 -4.46
N TYR A 125 -13.63 1.40 -3.19
CA TYR A 125 -14.26 0.30 -2.46
C TYR A 125 -15.56 0.71 -1.78
N ASP A 126 -16.48 -0.25 -1.67
CA ASP A 126 -17.69 -0.16 -0.87
C ASP A 126 -17.60 -1.16 0.29
N GLY A 127 -17.73 -0.65 1.51
CA GLY A 127 -17.65 -1.47 2.72
C GLY A 127 -16.22 -1.74 3.17
N GLY A 128 -16.12 -2.74 3.98
CA GLY A 128 -14.94 -3.09 4.76
C GLY A 128 -15.28 -2.86 6.22
N THR A 129 -15.55 -3.94 6.94
CA THR A 129 -15.77 -3.88 8.39
C THR A 129 -14.86 -4.89 9.06
N VAL A 130 -14.41 -4.56 10.26
CA VAL A 130 -13.78 -5.54 11.15
C VAL A 130 -14.82 -5.89 12.20
N ALA A 131 -15.41 -7.08 12.07
CA ALA A 131 -16.23 -7.66 13.13
C ALA A 131 -15.41 -8.76 13.82
N ASP A 132 -15.33 -8.69 15.13
CA ASP A 132 -14.64 -9.70 15.97
C ASP A 132 -13.17 -9.99 15.56
N GLY A 133 -12.48 -8.98 15.06
CA GLY A 133 -11.07 -9.10 14.66
C GLY A 133 -10.83 -9.74 13.29
N VAL A 134 -11.88 -10.07 12.56
CA VAL A 134 -11.81 -10.58 11.17
C VAL A 134 -12.32 -9.52 10.21
N GLY A 135 -11.48 -9.06 9.29
CA GLY A 135 -11.87 -8.10 8.26
C GLY A 135 -12.82 -8.74 7.25
N GLN A 136 -13.92 -8.07 6.93
CA GLN A 136 -14.70 -8.39 5.74
C GLN A 136 -14.09 -7.67 4.55
N SER A 137 -13.87 -8.39 3.45
CA SER A 137 -13.36 -7.78 2.23
C SER A 137 -14.36 -6.80 1.66
N PRO A 138 -13.90 -5.60 1.28
CA PRO A 138 -14.76 -4.62 0.63
C PRO A 138 -15.13 -5.07 -0.79
N ILE A 139 -16.23 -4.54 -1.29
CA ILE A 139 -16.61 -4.70 -2.71
C ILE A 139 -15.82 -3.71 -3.54
N THR A 140 -15.06 -4.19 -4.51
CA THR A 140 -14.32 -3.33 -5.43
C THR A 140 -15.29 -2.70 -6.45
N LEU A 141 -15.33 -1.37 -6.50
CA LEU A 141 -16.11 -0.59 -7.47
C LEU A 141 -15.25 -0.04 -8.61
N ILE A 142 -13.98 0.29 -8.33
CA ILE A 142 -12.95 0.58 -9.32
C ILE A 142 -11.73 -0.25 -8.95
N ASP A 143 -11.29 -1.09 -9.89
CA ASP A 143 -10.09 -1.91 -9.72
C ASP A 143 -8.84 -1.04 -9.54
N MET A 144 -7.83 -1.61 -8.89
CA MET A 144 -6.55 -0.94 -8.70
C MET A 144 -5.95 -0.47 -10.01
N ASP A 145 -5.60 0.81 -10.06
CA ASP A 145 -5.04 1.45 -11.25
C ASP A 145 -4.10 2.60 -10.84
N ILE A 146 -3.50 3.25 -11.83
CA ILE A 146 -2.66 4.43 -11.68
C ILE A 146 -3.15 5.52 -12.61
N ASP A 147 -3.46 6.71 -12.07
CA ASP A 147 -3.94 7.83 -12.88
C ASP A 147 -3.64 9.18 -12.22
N TYR A 148 -3.97 10.26 -12.93
CA TYR A 148 -3.94 11.64 -12.44
C TYR A 148 -5.16 11.92 -11.57
N PRO A 149 -5.05 12.75 -10.50
CA PRO A 149 -6.14 13.02 -9.56
C PRO A 149 -7.45 13.48 -10.23
N ASP A 150 -7.37 14.34 -11.24
CA ASP A 150 -8.57 14.83 -11.95
C ASP A 150 -9.27 13.71 -12.74
N SER A 151 -8.49 12.81 -13.34
CA SER A 151 -9.03 11.63 -14.03
C SER A 151 -9.67 10.65 -13.05
N ILE A 152 -9.05 10.43 -11.89
CA ILE A 152 -9.60 9.62 -10.81
C ILE A 152 -10.96 10.18 -10.38
N THR A 153 -11.05 11.50 -10.16
CA THR A 153 -12.28 12.18 -9.78
C THR A 153 -13.41 11.96 -10.80
N MET A 154 -13.11 12.05 -12.10
CA MET A 154 -14.10 11.74 -13.14
C MET A 154 -14.60 10.31 -13.05
N ARG A 155 -13.69 9.34 -12.91
CA ARG A 155 -14.04 7.92 -12.79
C ARG A 155 -14.90 7.63 -11.54
N VAL A 156 -14.60 8.28 -10.43
CA VAL A 156 -15.40 8.20 -9.20
C VAL A 156 -16.80 8.73 -9.42
N ASN A 157 -16.95 9.90 -10.07
CA ASN A 157 -18.26 10.49 -10.37
C ASN A 157 -19.09 9.62 -11.32
N ASP A 158 -18.45 8.92 -12.26
CA ASP A 158 -19.14 7.96 -13.13
C ASP A 158 -19.71 6.78 -12.32
N VAL A 159 -19.00 6.31 -11.29
CA VAL A 159 -19.50 5.29 -10.37
C VAL A 159 -20.64 5.84 -9.52
N LEU A 160 -20.50 7.03 -8.94
CA LEU A 160 -21.56 7.66 -8.14
C LEU A 160 -22.85 7.84 -8.96
N THR A 161 -22.74 8.22 -10.22
CA THR A 161 -23.88 8.34 -11.13
C THR A 161 -24.62 7.01 -11.30
N LYS A 162 -23.90 5.91 -11.49
CA LYS A 162 -24.48 4.57 -11.59
C LYS A 162 -25.12 4.10 -10.29
N LEU A 163 -24.56 4.49 -9.15
CA LEU A 163 -25.07 4.14 -7.84
C LEU A 163 -26.28 4.99 -7.41
N ALA A 164 -26.47 6.17 -7.98
CA ALA A 164 -27.61 7.04 -7.69
C ALA A 164 -28.96 6.36 -7.92
N ASP A 165 -29.04 5.46 -8.89
CA ASP A 165 -30.26 4.70 -9.18
C ASP A 165 -30.66 3.73 -8.06
N THR A 166 -29.77 3.45 -7.11
CA THR A 166 -30.05 2.58 -5.96
C THR A 166 -30.87 3.25 -4.85
N GLY A 167 -31.09 4.57 -4.95
CA GLY A 167 -31.86 5.36 -3.98
C GLY A 167 -31.18 5.57 -2.62
N LYS A 168 -29.91 5.19 -2.47
CA LYS A 168 -29.13 5.42 -1.24
C LYS A 168 -28.09 6.52 -1.47
N PRO A 169 -27.95 7.48 -0.54
CA PRO A 169 -26.92 8.50 -0.64
C PRO A 169 -25.56 7.87 -0.30
N TYR A 170 -24.57 8.09 -1.18
CA TYR A 170 -23.19 7.70 -0.95
C TYR A 170 -22.32 8.91 -0.66
N VAL A 171 -21.25 8.70 0.10
CA VAL A 171 -20.19 9.67 0.38
C VAL A 171 -18.85 9.00 0.06
N VAL A 172 -17.92 9.72 -0.54
CA VAL A 172 -16.59 9.21 -0.88
C VAL A 172 -15.55 9.82 0.04
N ASP A 173 -14.92 8.99 0.85
CA ASP A 173 -13.77 9.37 1.67
C ASP A 173 -12.49 9.02 0.90
N VAL A 174 -11.54 9.97 0.86
CA VAL A 174 -10.26 9.81 0.17
C VAL A 174 -9.18 9.58 1.21
N ILE A 175 -8.61 8.37 1.24
CA ILE A 175 -7.76 7.91 2.33
C ILE A 175 -6.40 7.43 1.79
N GLY A 176 -5.33 7.88 2.44
CA GLY A 176 -3.97 7.40 2.23
C GLY A 176 -3.03 8.44 1.64
N HIS A 177 -1.78 8.06 1.51
CA HIS A 177 -0.67 8.96 1.19
C HIS A 177 -0.86 9.67 -0.15
N GLY A 178 -0.95 10.98 -0.10
CA GLY A 178 -1.19 11.87 -1.25
C GLY A 178 -2.62 12.39 -1.34
N ALA A 179 -3.55 11.96 -0.47
CA ALA A 179 -4.92 12.45 -0.45
C ALA A 179 -4.96 13.97 -0.26
N VAL A 180 -4.37 14.49 0.81
CA VAL A 180 -4.34 15.93 1.12
C VAL A 180 -3.54 16.72 0.09
N LYS A 181 -2.48 16.15 -0.46
CA LYS A 181 -1.65 16.79 -1.50
C LYS A 181 -2.46 17.20 -2.73
N TYR A 182 -3.50 16.45 -3.06
CA TYR A 182 -4.36 16.67 -4.22
C TYR A 182 -5.80 17.02 -3.83
N ALA A 183 -6.04 17.53 -2.62
CA ALA A 183 -7.36 17.87 -2.09
C ALA A 183 -8.18 18.78 -3.03
N GLN A 184 -7.51 19.64 -3.81
CA GLN A 184 -8.18 20.50 -4.77
C GLN A 184 -8.90 19.72 -5.88
N SER A 185 -8.31 18.61 -6.36
CA SER A 185 -8.93 17.75 -7.37
C SER A 185 -10.16 17.02 -6.82
N TRP A 186 -10.14 16.65 -5.55
CA TRP A 186 -11.25 15.94 -4.90
C TRP A 186 -12.49 16.81 -4.72
N ASN A 187 -12.36 18.15 -4.67
CA ASN A 187 -13.51 19.07 -4.58
C ASN A 187 -14.51 18.90 -5.73
N ALA A 188 -14.13 18.28 -6.83
CA ALA A 188 -15.01 17.97 -7.94
C ALA A 188 -15.73 16.60 -7.81
N ILE A 189 -15.50 15.85 -6.74
CA ILE A 189 -16.30 14.65 -6.41
C ILE A 189 -17.69 15.12 -5.95
N ALA A 190 -18.74 14.61 -6.59
CA ALA A 190 -20.12 15.05 -6.38
C ALA A 190 -20.61 14.88 -4.92
N SER A 191 -20.05 13.93 -4.19
CA SER A 191 -20.39 13.67 -2.78
C SER A 191 -19.10 13.34 -2.02
N LEU A 192 -18.22 14.35 -1.90
CA LEU A 192 -16.98 14.24 -1.16
C LEU A 192 -17.25 14.18 0.35
N GLY A 193 -16.63 13.24 1.03
CA GLY A 193 -16.58 13.11 2.47
C GLY A 193 -15.27 13.62 3.05
N GLU A 194 -14.58 12.80 3.81
CA GLU A 194 -13.30 13.12 4.42
C GLU A 194 -12.14 12.94 3.42
N VAL A 195 -11.09 13.74 3.62
CA VAL A 195 -9.82 13.61 2.88
C VAL A 195 -8.71 13.52 3.91
N ASP A 196 -8.11 12.33 4.04
CA ASP A 196 -7.11 12.05 5.05
C ASP A 196 -5.84 11.43 4.44
N ASP A 197 -4.69 12.03 4.74
CA ASP A 197 -3.37 11.53 4.30
C ASP A 197 -2.88 10.33 5.15
N HIS A 198 -3.53 10.05 6.30
CA HIS A 198 -3.16 8.92 7.12
C HIS A 198 -3.62 7.61 6.48
N ALA A 199 -2.65 6.76 6.19
CA ALA A 199 -2.90 5.39 5.79
C ALA A 199 -3.10 4.50 7.03
N LEU A 200 -3.74 3.36 6.85
CA LEU A 200 -3.97 2.41 7.96
C LEU A 200 -2.69 2.09 8.77
N LEU A 201 -1.55 1.95 8.11
CA LEU A 201 -0.28 1.64 8.78
C LEU A 201 0.33 2.81 9.56
N ASP A 202 -0.20 4.03 9.40
CA ASP A 202 0.21 5.20 10.20
C ASP A 202 -0.50 5.23 11.56
N GLU A 203 -1.49 4.36 11.78
CA GLU A 203 -2.22 4.22 13.06
C GLU A 203 -1.43 3.41 14.13
N GLY A 204 -0.13 3.22 13.95
CA GLY A 204 0.74 2.55 14.91
C GLY A 204 0.39 1.07 15.08
N ALA A 205 0.41 0.59 16.33
CA ALA A 205 0.18 -0.83 16.66
C ALA A 205 -1.22 -1.31 16.23
N GLU A 206 -2.24 -0.45 16.29
CA GLU A 206 -3.60 -0.78 15.91
C GLU A 206 -3.73 -0.95 14.39
N GLY A 207 -3.19 -0.03 13.60
CA GLY A 207 -3.15 -0.12 12.15
C GLY A 207 -2.39 -1.36 11.67
N LEU A 208 -1.27 -1.66 12.32
CA LEU A 208 -0.49 -2.87 12.07
C LEU A 208 -1.32 -4.14 12.29
N ALA A 209 -2.08 -4.21 13.39
CA ALA A 209 -2.93 -5.34 13.71
C ALA A 209 -4.06 -5.50 12.68
N ARG A 210 -4.72 -4.40 12.31
CA ARG A 210 -5.79 -4.40 11.30
C ARG A 210 -5.26 -4.82 9.92
N PHE A 211 -4.09 -4.32 9.51
CA PHE A 211 -3.46 -4.70 8.26
C PHE A 211 -3.17 -6.21 8.21
N ALA A 212 -2.61 -6.76 9.30
CA ALA A 212 -2.35 -8.19 9.41
C ALA A 212 -3.63 -9.03 9.45
N ALA A 213 -4.70 -8.54 10.10
CA ALA A 213 -5.99 -9.21 10.18
C ALA A 213 -6.71 -9.26 8.83
N PHE A 214 -6.49 -8.28 7.94
CA PHE A 214 -7.10 -8.26 6.61
C PHE A 214 -6.78 -9.53 5.81
N THR A 215 -5.57 -10.07 5.95
CA THR A 215 -5.14 -11.33 5.30
C THR A 215 -5.87 -12.58 5.83
N THR A 216 -6.65 -12.45 6.88
CA THR A 216 -7.50 -13.53 7.42
C THR A 216 -8.98 -13.35 7.09
N SER A 217 -9.32 -12.34 6.29
CA SER A 217 -10.67 -12.15 5.77
C SER A 217 -11.09 -13.36 4.91
N GLU A 218 -12.39 -13.61 4.83
CA GLU A 218 -12.93 -14.74 4.07
C GLU A 218 -12.46 -14.72 2.60
N GLN A 219 -12.46 -13.55 1.96
CA GLN A 219 -11.97 -13.40 0.60
C GLN A 219 -10.45 -13.60 0.49
N ALA A 220 -9.67 -13.06 1.42
CA ALA A 220 -8.21 -13.22 1.42
C ALA A 220 -7.79 -14.69 1.63
N LEU A 221 -8.60 -15.47 2.33
CA LEU A 221 -8.37 -16.92 2.49
C LEU A 221 -8.80 -17.71 1.25
N ALA A 222 -9.85 -17.27 0.57
CA ALA A 222 -10.33 -17.91 -0.66
C ALA A 222 -9.42 -17.60 -1.87
N GLU A 223 -8.93 -16.35 -1.94
CA GLU A 223 -8.06 -15.87 -3.02
C GLU A 223 -6.83 -15.16 -2.42
N PRO A 224 -5.84 -15.92 -1.93
CA PRO A 224 -4.67 -15.33 -1.29
C PRO A 224 -3.86 -14.48 -2.26
N THR A 225 -3.51 -13.26 -1.84
CA THR A 225 -2.67 -12.35 -2.61
C THR A 225 -1.29 -12.99 -2.86
N PRO A 226 -0.85 -13.19 -4.09
CA PRO A 226 0.47 -13.71 -4.38
C PRO A 226 1.56 -12.82 -3.78
N VAL A 227 2.64 -13.42 -3.25
CA VAL A 227 3.79 -12.68 -2.74
C VAL A 227 4.69 -12.26 -3.90
N GLU A 228 4.09 -11.50 -4.81
CA GLU A 228 4.72 -10.91 -6.00
C GLU A 228 4.37 -9.41 -6.04
N PRO A 229 5.30 -8.57 -6.50
CA PRO A 229 5.04 -7.13 -6.52
C PRO A 229 3.94 -6.75 -7.50
N LEU A 230 2.95 -5.97 -7.05
CA LEU A 230 1.89 -5.42 -7.88
C LEU A 230 2.40 -4.19 -8.65
N TYR A 231 2.89 -4.43 -9.87
CA TYR A 231 3.39 -3.37 -10.74
C TYR A 231 2.28 -2.81 -11.62
N LEU A 232 1.65 -1.71 -11.20
CA LEU A 232 0.70 -0.97 -12.04
C LEU A 232 1.39 -0.03 -13.02
N ARG A 233 2.60 0.46 -12.68
CA ARG A 233 3.43 1.23 -13.60
C ARG A 233 4.48 0.32 -14.24
N ARG A 234 4.52 0.32 -15.57
CA ARG A 234 5.62 -0.32 -16.30
C ARG A 234 6.93 0.39 -15.98
N PRO A 235 8.06 -0.33 -15.85
CA PRO A 235 9.37 0.30 -15.73
C PRO A 235 9.58 1.30 -16.85
N ASP A 236 10.03 2.52 -16.52
CA ASP A 236 10.44 3.50 -17.54
C ASP A 236 11.73 2.99 -18.18
N VAL A 237 11.61 2.26 -19.27
CA VAL A 237 12.75 1.89 -20.09
C VAL A 237 13.06 3.09 -20.98
N SER A 238 14.06 3.88 -20.60
CA SER A 238 14.63 4.83 -21.57
C SER A 238 15.30 4.00 -22.67
N VAL A 239 14.78 4.09 -23.90
CA VAL A 239 15.48 3.53 -25.05
C VAL A 239 16.84 4.23 -25.09
N PRO A 240 17.98 3.50 -24.97
CA PRO A 240 19.29 4.13 -25.02
C PRO A 240 19.39 4.90 -26.34
N ASN A 241 19.82 6.17 -26.27
CA ASN A 241 20.08 6.93 -27.48
C ASN A 241 21.13 6.13 -28.29
N PRO A 242 20.81 5.64 -29.49
CA PRO A 242 21.73 4.83 -30.29
C PRO A 242 23.06 5.55 -30.61
N LEU A 243 23.11 6.89 -30.44
CA LEU A 243 24.31 7.70 -30.56
C LEU A 243 25.12 7.82 -29.26
N LYS A 244 24.63 7.31 -28.14
CA LYS A 244 25.35 7.31 -26.87
C LYS A 244 26.12 6.00 -26.75
N HIS A 245 27.23 5.91 -27.47
CA HIS A 245 28.20 4.84 -27.26
C HIS A 245 28.78 4.95 -25.85
N VAL A 246 28.50 3.97 -25.01
CA VAL A 246 29.03 3.86 -23.63
C VAL A 246 30.55 3.63 -23.64
N LEU A 247 31.11 3.33 -24.80
CA LEU A 247 32.54 3.10 -25.04
C LEU A 247 33.04 3.97 -26.20
N ASN A 248 32.98 5.28 -26.08
CA ASN A 248 33.80 6.14 -26.92
C ASN A 248 35.22 6.11 -26.39
N HIS A 249 35.97 5.08 -26.76
CA HIS A 249 37.44 5.08 -26.76
C HIS A 249 37.99 5.85 -27.98
N ALA A 250 37.40 6.98 -28.29
CA ALA A 250 38.00 7.93 -29.20
C ALA A 250 38.89 8.86 -28.35
N GLY A 251 40.13 8.52 -28.18
CA GLY A 251 41.07 9.37 -27.44
C GLY A 251 42.40 8.73 -27.09
N ALA A 252 42.79 7.65 -27.76
CA ALA A 252 44.18 7.19 -27.75
C ALA A 252 44.84 7.49 -29.11
N GLU A 253 45.01 8.77 -29.41
CA GLU A 253 45.99 9.13 -30.41
C GLU A 253 47.39 8.91 -29.81
N ARG A 254 48.09 7.91 -30.32
CA ARG A 254 49.52 7.74 -30.13
C ARG A 254 50.20 8.87 -30.88
N THR A 255 50.86 9.77 -30.18
CA THR A 255 51.91 10.62 -30.71
C THR A 255 53.19 9.79 -30.72
N GLU A 256 53.73 9.55 -31.90
CA GLU A 256 55.11 9.17 -32.15
C GLU A 256 56.07 10.31 -31.75
#